data_6159180bb55c434185c2be6433aa7fd7
#
_entry.id   6159180bb55c434185c2be6433aa7fd7
#
_cell.length_a   1.000
_cell.length_b   1.000
_cell.length_c   1.000
_cell.angle_alpha   90.00
_cell.angle_beta   90.00
_cell.angle_gamma   90.00
#
_symmetry.space_group_name_H-M   'P 1'
#
loop_
_entity.id
_entity.type
_entity.pdbx_description
1 polymer ?
#
loop_
_entity_poly.entity_id
_entity_poly.type
_entity_poly.pdbx_seq_one_letter_code
_entity_poly.pdbx_strand_id
1 'polypeptide(L)'
;MASKIGLDEKLVAKARSSAAKVAEDTQRFIERHTTVAVERTVCRLLGIDGVNDVEVPMPNIVVEHLCAKDLLADGAALRLGNAMAELGLSPQEIAEGIDRGEIDLAALPMHAEEEIREALAPVVAETMARIRANVAKRNEYLTRFGDKKGPYIYLIVATGNIFEDITQAKAAAKQGADVIAVIRTTGQSLLDFVPFGATTEGFGGTYATQENFRLMRAALDEVGEEEHRYIRLCNYCSGLCMPEIAAIGALERLDVMLNDALYGILFRDINMQRTIIDQYFSRVINGFAGVIINTGEDNYLTTADAYEEAHTVLASQFLNEQFALQAGLPEEQMGLGHAFEMNPDLPNAFLYELAQAQMAREIFPKAPLKYMPPTKFMTGNIFRGHVQDALFNMVTILTNQKIHLLGMMTEAIHTPFMSDRALAIENAQYIFRTMADLGNDIEFKQGGIIQSRAAEVLQKAADLLGEIERMGLFATLEKGVFADIKRPQDGGKGLEGVTRKSDRYFNPFIEEMRRKEA
;
A
#
# COMPACT_ATOMS: atom_id res chain seq x y z
N MET A 1 4.98 -19.52 16.54
CA MET A 1 5.90 -19.13 17.64
C MET A 1 5.19 -19.32 18.97
N ALA A 2 5.90 -19.71 20.02
CA ALA A 2 5.34 -19.68 21.36
C ALA A 2 5.07 -18.22 21.76
N SER A 3 3.94 -17.96 22.45
CA SER A 3 3.64 -16.62 22.97
C SER A 3 4.67 -16.26 24.05
N LYS A 4 5.26 -15.06 23.94
CA LYS A 4 6.20 -14.51 24.91
C LYS A 4 5.56 -13.50 25.85
N ILE A 5 4.44 -12.89 25.39
CA ILE A 5 3.73 -11.85 26.14
C ILE A 5 2.55 -12.43 26.93
N GLY A 6 1.91 -13.48 26.43
CA GLY A 6 0.71 -14.06 27.05
C GLY A 6 -0.49 -13.10 26.96
N LEU A 7 -0.79 -12.63 25.74
CA LEU A 7 -1.93 -11.75 25.49
C LEU A 7 -3.26 -12.42 25.84
N ASP A 8 -4.24 -11.64 26.27
CA ASP A 8 -5.61 -12.12 26.46
C ASP A 8 -6.26 -12.38 25.08
N GLU A 9 -6.32 -13.66 24.69
CA GLU A 9 -6.88 -14.09 23.41
C GLU A 9 -8.36 -13.69 23.23
N LYS A 10 -9.13 -13.61 24.32
CA LYS A 10 -10.53 -13.15 24.24
C LYS A 10 -10.61 -11.68 23.90
N LEU A 11 -9.68 -10.89 24.43
CA LEU A 11 -9.62 -9.46 24.15
C LEU A 11 -9.13 -9.21 22.71
N VAL A 12 -8.15 -9.98 22.22
CA VAL A 12 -7.73 -9.96 20.80
C VAL A 12 -8.92 -10.32 19.89
N ALA A 13 -9.65 -11.38 20.20
CA ALA A 13 -10.82 -11.79 19.44
C ALA A 13 -11.94 -10.73 19.44
N LYS A 14 -12.17 -10.07 20.60
CA LYS A 14 -13.13 -8.95 20.72
C LYS A 14 -12.71 -7.79 19.83
N ALA A 15 -11.45 -7.36 19.90
CA ALA A 15 -10.92 -6.27 19.09
C ALA A 15 -11.07 -6.57 17.59
N ARG A 16 -10.71 -7.78 17.16
CA ARG A 16 -10.85 -8.22 15.76
C ARG A 16 -12.32 -8.28 15.33
N SER A 17 -13.24 -8.72 16.20
CA SER A 17 -14.68 -8.72 15.90
C SER A 17 -15.25 -7.32 15.71
N SER A 18 -14.87 -6.35 16.56
CA SER A 18 -15.30 -4.96 16.40
C SER A 18 -14.75 -4.35 15.10
N ALA A 19 -13.47 -4.58 14.78
CA ALA A 19 -12.87 -4.14 13.53
C ALA A 19 -13.57 -4.75 12.30
N ALA A 20 -13.95 -6.04 12.36
CA ALA A 20 -14.68 -6.71 11.28
C ALA A 20 -16.03 -6.05 11.01
N LYS A 21 -16.80 -5.69 12.04
CA LYS A 21 -18.09 -5.00 11.88
C LYS A 21 -17.91 -3.61 11.27
N VAL A 22 -16.90 -2.86 11.71
CA VAL A 22 -16.56 -1.56 11.10
C VAL A 22 -16.25 -1.71 9.61
N ALA A 23 -15.49 -2.75 9.27
CA ALA A 23 -15.15 -3.04 7.88
C ALA A 23 -16.37 -3.47 7.06
N GLU A 24 -17.28 -4.28 7.61
CA GLU A 24 -18.55 -4.66 6.96
C GLU A 24 -19.45 -3.45 6.69
N ASP A 25 -19.58 -2.54 7.65
CA ASP A 25 -20.38 -1.31 7.48
C ASP A 25 -19.80 -0.42 6.40
N THR A 26 -18.48 -0.29 6.37
CA THR A 26 -17.75 0.46 5.35
C THR A 26 -17.88 -0.21 3.99
N GLN A 27 -17.84 -1.54 3.91
CA GLN A 27 -17.99 -2.30 2.67
C GLN A 27 -19.36 -2.07 2.03
N ARG A 28 -20.44 -1.97 2.82
CA ARG A 28 -21.79 -1.63 2.29
C ARG A 28 -21.83 -0.27 1.62
N PHE A 29 -21.02 0.68 2.07
CA PHE A 29 -20.86 1.97 1.38
C PHE A 29 -20.08 1.80 0.07
N ILE A 30 -18.96 1.09 0.08
CA ILE A 30 -18.10 0.83 -1.09
C ILE A 30 -18.87 0.15 -2.21
N GLU A 31 -19.68 -0.85 -1.89
CA GLU A 31 -20.45 -1.61 -2.87
C GLU A 31 -21.43 -0.74 -3.69
N ARG A 32 -21.91 0.35 -3.10
CA ARG A 32 -22.90 1.25 -3.72
C ARG A 32 -22.26 2.41 -4.49
N HIS A 33 -20.95 2.58 -4.42
CA HIS A 33 -20.27 3.73 -5.00
C HIS A 33 -19.07 3.32 -5.86
N THR A 34 -18.77 4.15 -6.82
CA THR A 34 -17.54 4.11 -7.61
C THR A 34 -16.87 5.47 -7.59
N THR A 35 -15.66 5.56 -8.19
CA THR A 35 -14.90 6.81 -8.27
C THR A 35 -14.30 6.97 -9.65
N VAL A 36 -13.94 8.20 -10.00
CA VAL A 36 -13.18 8.46 -11.25
C VAL A 36 -11.88 7.66 -11.31
N ALA A 37 -11.20 7.42 -10.17
CA ALA A 37 -9.98 6.61 -10.14
C ALA A 37 -10.26 5.11 -10.36
N VAL A 38 -11.33 4.58 -9.81
CA VAL A 38 -11.78 3.20 -10.09
C VAL A 38 -12.07 3.05 -11.59
N GLU A 39 -12.78 3.99 -12.19
CA GLU A 39 -13.14 3.89 -13.60
C GLU A 39 -11.93 4.11 -14.53
N ARG A 40 -11.00 5.01 -14.21
CA ARG A 40 -9.71 5.10 -14.94
C ARG A 40 -8.89 3.81 -14.82
N THR A 41 -8.96 3.16 -13.66
CA THR A 41 -8.31 1.85 -13.46
C THR A 41 -8.91 0.78 -14.37
N VAL A 42 -10.24 0.76 -14.51
CA VAL A 42 -10.91 -0.13 -15.47
C VAL A 42 -10.44 0.14 -16.89
N CYS A 43 -10.35 1.42 -17.30
CA CYS A 43 -9.81 1.80 -18.61
C CYS A 43 -8.39 1.24 -18.82
N ARG A 44 -7.48 1.39 -17.84
CA ARG A 44 -6.11 0.85 -17.94
C ARG A 44 -6.07 -0.67 -18.03
N LEU A 45 -6.90 -1.35 -17.26
CA LEU A 45 -7.00 -2.81 -17.31
C LEU A 45 -7.65 -3.32 -18.61
N LEU A 46 -8.44 -2.48 -19.30
CA LEU A 46 -8.93 -2.73 -20.66
C LEU A 46 -7.91 -2.36 -21.74
N GLY A 47 -6.68 -1.98 -21.37
CA GLY A 47 -5.58 -1.72 -22.31
C GLY A 47 -5.53 -0.30 -22.84
N ILE A 48 -6.29 0.64 -22.28
CA ILE A 48 -6.20 2.07 -22.64
C ILE A 48 -4.97 2.68 -21.97
N ASP A 49 -4.04 3.19 -22.77
CA ASP A 49 -2.76 3.77 -22.33
C ASP A 49 -2.38 4.98 -23.20
N GLY A 50 -1.30 5.65 -22.82
CA GLY A 50 -0.81 6.81 -23.55
C GLY A 50 -1.45 8.12 -23.14
N VAL A 51 -1.12 9.16 -23.91
CA VAL A 51 -1.59 10.53 -23.76
C VAL A 51 -2.00 11.09 -25.11
N ASN A 52 -2.85 12.12 -25.11
CA ASN A 52 -3.18 12.85 -26.32
C ASN A 52 -2.11 13.92 -26.68
N ASP A 53 -2.36 14.72 -27.70
CA ASP A 53 -1.45 15.76 -28.21
C ASP A 53 -1.12 16.88 -27.19
N VAL A 54 -1.91 17.00 -26.12
CA VAL A 54 -1.69 17.97 -25.02
C VAL A 54 -1.33 17.28 -23.69
N GLU A 55 -0.83 16.04 -23.78
CA GLU A 55 -0.31 15.24 -22.66
C GLU A 55 -1.34 14.84 -21.60
N VAL A 56 -2.65 14.84 -21.93
CA VAL A 56 -3.69 14.31 -21.04
C VAL A 56 -3.73 12.78 -21.17
N PRO A 57 -3.68 12.02 -20.07
CA PRO A 57 -3.76 10.56 -20.14
C PRO A 57 -5.08 10.06 -20.72
N MET A 58 -5.02 9.11 -21.64
CA MET A 58 -6.19 8.56 -22.33
C MET A 58 -7.26 8.01 -21.38
N PRO A 59 -6.93 7.34 -20.24
CA PRO A 59 -7.93 6.96 -19.26
C PRO A 59 -8.70 8.15 -18.64
N ASN A 60 -8.01 9.30 -18.45
CA ASN A 60 -8.67 10.51 -17.96
C ASN A 60 -9.68 11.03 -19.00
N ILE A 61 -9.33 11.08 -20.28
CA ILE A 61 -10.19 11.52 -21.37
C ILE A 61 -11.50 10.73 -21.38
N VAL A 62 -11.41 9.40 -21.30
CA VAL A 62 -12.59 8.54 -21.26
C VAL A 62 -13.48 8.84 -20.04
N VAL A 63 -12.86 8.92 -18.84
CA VAL A 63 -13.63 9.11 -17.61
C VAL A 63 -14.21 10.53 -17.52
N GLU A 64 -13.49 11.55 -17.99
CA GLU A 64 -14.01 12.92 -18.11
C GLU A 64 -15.20 12.99 -19.08
N HIS A 65 -15.15 12.25 -20.19
CA HIS A 65 -16.29 12.12 -21.09
C HIS A 65 -17.51 11.48 -20.38
N LEU A 66 -17.28 10.40 -19.60
CA LEU A 66 -18.35 9.79 -18.80
C LEU A 66 -18.94 10.76 -17.78
N CYS A 67 -18.10 11.54 -17.10
CA CYS A 67 -18.56 12.57 -16.15
C CYS A 67 -19.35 13.67 -16.85
N ALA A 68 -18.86 14.19 -17.99
CA ALA A 68 -19.52 15.25 -18.75
C ALA A 68 -20.89 14.85 -19.32
N LYS A 69 -21.13 13.54 -19.47
CA LYS A 69 -22.39 12.97 -19.99
C LYS A 69 -23.26 12.33 -18.90
N ASP A 70 -22.96 12.52 -17.62
CA ASP A 70 -23.65 11.88 -16.49
C ASP A 70 -23.70 10.34 -16.57
N LEU A 71 -22.66 9.72 -17.14
CA LEU A 71 -22.57 8.27 -17.36
C LEU A 71 -21.66 7.54 -16.37
N LEU A 72 -20.98 8.26 -15.48
CA LEU A 72 -20.04 7.65 -14.54
C LEU A 72 -20.70 6.59 -13.64
N ALA A 73 -21.96 6.78 -13.29
CA ALA A 73 -22.74 5.83 -12.51
C ALA A 73 -22.90 4.45 -13.15
N ASP A 74 -22.83 4.35 -14.47
CA ASP A 74 -22.89 3.10 -15.22
C ASP A 74 -21.51 2.38 -15.28
N GLY A 75 -20.43 3.10 -15.03
CA GLY A 75 -19.06 2.61 -15.06
C GLY A 75 -18.46 2.52 -16.46
N ALA A 76 -17.11 2.57 -16.50
CA ALA A 76 -16.36 2.52 -17.76
C ALA A 76 -16.51 1.16 -18.46
N ALA A 77 -16.60 0.05 -17.74
CA ALA A 77 -16.72 -1.28 -18.33
C ALA A 77 -18.01 -1.39 -19.16
N LEU A 78 -19.16 -0.97 -18.61
CA LEU A 78 -20.44 -1.03 -19.34
C LEU A 78 -20.38 -0.18 -20.60
N ARG A 79 -19.90 1.05 -20.49
CA ARG A 79 -19.93 2.01 -21.60
C ARG A 79 -18.92 1.70 -22.70
N LEU A 80 -17.71 1.32 -22.34
CA LEU A 80 -16.69 0.88 -23.31
C LEU A 80 -17.08 -0.45 -23.96
N GLY A 81 -17.54 -1.42 -23.17
CA GLY A 81 -18.00 -2.71 -23.71
C GLY A 81 -19.18 -2.57 -24.67
N ASN A 82 -20.11 -1.64 -24.38
CA ASN A 82 -21.19 -1.31 -25.31
C ASN A 82 -20.66 -0.70 -26.62
N ALA A 83 -19.70 0.21 -26.53
CA ALA A 83 -19.08 0.80 -27.72
C ALA A 83 -18.28 -0.24 -28.54
N MET A 84 -17.61 -1.19 -27.86
CA MET A 84 -16.93 -2.31 -28.53
C MET A 84 -17.94 -3.20 -29.30
N ALA A 85 -19.07 -3.53 -28.68
CA ALA A 85 -20.12 -4.33 -29.31
C ALA A 85 -20.75 -3.63 -30.53
N GLU A 86 -21.00 -2.32 -30.42
CA GLU A 86 -21.63 -1.54 -31.49
C GLU A 86 -20.69 -1.21 -32.65
N LEU A 87 -19.43 -0.80 -32.32
CA LEU A 87 -18.50 -0.27 -33.30
C LEU A 87 -17.48 -1.30 -33.81
N GLY A 88 -17.28 -2.40 -33.10
CA GLY A 88 -16.25 -3.40 -33.43
C GLY A 88 -14.81 -2.87 -33.25
N LEU A 89 -14.62 -1.83 -32.44
CA LEU A 89 -13.34 -1.19 -32.16
C LEU A 89 -12.74 -1.69 -30.84
N SER A 90 -11.42 -1.63 -30.71
CA SER A 90 -10.72 -1.86 -29.44
C SER A 90 -10.97 -0.74 -28.44
N PRO A 91 -10.79 -0.97 -27.12
CA PRO A 91 -10.90 0.09 -26.11
C PRO A 91 -10.00 1.31 -26.40
N GLN A 92 -8.78 1.08 -26.91
CA GLN A 92 -7.84 2.15 -27.25
C GLN A 92 -8.36 3.01 -28.43
N GLU A 93 -8.86 2.38 -29.50
CA GLU A 93 -9.44 3.10 -30.65
C GLU A 93 -10.68 3.90 -30.25
N ILE A 94 -11.49 3.37 -29.33
CA ILE A 94 -12.65 4.09 -28.78
C ILE A 94 -12.18 5.32 -27.99
N ALA A 95 -11.17 5.18 -27.13
CA ALA A 95 -10.63 6.30 -26.36
C ALA A 95 -10.07 7.40 -27.27
N GLU A 96 -9.33 7.04 -28.30
CA GLU A 96 -8.84 7.97 -29.32
C GLU A 96 -9.98 8.64 -30.13
N GLY A 97 -11.03 7.91 -30.44
CA GLY A 97 -12.22 8.46 -31.07
C GLY A 97 -12.97 9.45 -30.18
N ILE A 98 -13.00 9.22 -28.87
CA ILE A 98 -13.55 10.16 -27.89
C ILE A 98 -12.70 11.43 -27.84
N ASP A 99 -11.37 11.32 -27.81
CA ASP A 99 -10.45 12.46 -27.78
C ASP A 99 -10.64 13.34 -29.04
N ARG A 100 -10.78 12.72 -30.22
CA ARG A 100 -11.05 13.44 -31.48
C ARG A 100 -12.48 13.97 -31.62
N GLY A 101 -13.39 13.68 -30.66
CA GLY A 101 -14.79 14.05 -30.74
C GLY A 101 -15.61 13.28 -31.79
N GLU A 102 -15.11 12.16 -32.28
CA GLU A 102 -15.76 11.30 -33.28
C GLU A 102 -16.73 10.29 -32.63
N ILE A 103 -16.48 9.92 -31.37
CA ILE A 103 -17.28 8.96 -30.61
C ILE A 103 -17.89 9.64 -29.40
N ASP A 104 -19.23 9.55 -29.28
CA ASP A 104 -19.98 9.95 -28.09
C ASP A 104 -20.65 8.71 -27.48
N LEU A 105 -20.14 8.25 -26.33
CA LEU A 105 -20.66 7.07 -25.62
C LEU A 105 -22.14 7.23 -25.19
N ALA A 106 -22.64 8.47 -25.06
CA ALA A 106 -24.03 8.74 -24.73
C ALA A 106 -24.97 8.53 -25.92
N ALA A 107 -24.48 8.67 -27.14
CA ALA A 107 -25.26 8.59 -28.36
C ALA A 107 -25.41 7.15 -28.92
N LEU A 108 -24.59 6.21 -28.42
CA LEU A 108 -24.62 4.82 -28.89
C LEU A 108 -25.88 4.07 -28.39
N PRO A 109 -26.53 3.25 -29.25
CA PRO A 109 -27.58 2.37 -28.78
C PRO A 109 -27.04 1.38 -27.74
N MET A 110 -27.89 1.04 -26.76
CA MET A 110 -27.48 0.14 -25.69
C MET A 110 -27.78 -1.32 -26.05
N HIS A 111 -26.77 -2.15 -26.07
CA HIS A 111 -26.86 -3.60 -26.24
C HIS A 111 -27.30 -4.31 -24.95
N ALA A 112 -27.64 -5.58 -25.08
CA ALA A 112 -27.87 -6.47 -23.93
C ALA A 112 -26.58 -6.67 -23.13
N GLU A 113 -26.71 -6.84 -21.81
CA GLU A 113 -25.53 -6.99 -20.94
C GLU A 113 -24.66 -8.19 -21.35
N GLU A 114 -25.27 -9.27 -21.82
CA GLU A 114 -24.57 -10.46 -22.30
C GLU A 114 -23.65 -10.15 -23.50
N GLU A 115 -24.14 -9.37 -24.47
CA GLU A 115 -23.34 -8.97 -25.65
C GLU A 115 -22.19 -8.05 -25.25
N ILE A 116 -22.43 -7.13 -24.29
CA ILE A 116 -21.40 -6.24 -23.74
C ILE A 116 -20.31 -7.04 -23.02
N ARG A 117 -20.71 -8.02 -22.20
CA ARG A 117 -19.76 -8.91 -21.51
C ARG A 117 -18.98 -9.81 -22.48
N GLU A 118 -19.61 -10.31 -23.54
CA GLU A 118 -18.93 -11.05 -24.60
C GLU A 118 -17.88 -10.20 -25.34
N ALA A 119 -18.18 -8.93 -25.62
CA ALA A 119 -17.22 -8.01 -26.25
C ALA A 119 -16.00 -7.74 -25.35
N LEU A 120 -16.20 -7.60 -24.03
CA LEU A 120 -15.12 -7.35 -23.05
C LEU A 120 -14.28 -8.60 -22.74
N ALA A 121 -14.87 -9.80 -22.83
CA ALA A 121 -14.24 -11.03 -22.33
C ALA A 121 -12.82 -11.29 -22.86
N PRO A 122 -12.48 -11.11 -24.15
CA PRO A 122 -11.13 -11.32 -24.66
C PRO A 122 -10.10 -10.39 -24.02
N VAL A 123 -10.41 -9.10 -23.88
CA VAL A 123 -9.51 -8.09 -23.32
C VAL A 123 -9.30 -8.31 -21.82
N VAL A 124 -10.37 -8.62 -21.09
CA VAL A 124 -10.28 -8.99 -19.68
C VAL A 124 -9.41 -10.22 -19.49
N ALA A 125 -9.61 -11.27 -20.29
CA ALA A 125 -8.83 -12.50 -20.22
C ALA A 125 -7.34 -12.27 -20.49
N GLU A 126 -7.00 -11.42 -21.47
CA GLU A 126 -5.62 -11.05 -21.79
C GLU A 126 -4.93 -10.37 -20.62
N THR A 127 -5.56 -9.36 -20.02
CA THR A 127 -5.03 -8.65 -18.85
C THR A 127 -4.86 -9.58 -17.66
N MET A 128 -5.84 -10.44 -17.38
CA MET A 128 -5.75 -11.41 -16.30
C MET A 128 -4.60 -12.40 -16.52
N ALA A 129 -4.40 -12.86 -17.77
CA ALA A 129 -3.28 -13.74 -18.14
C ALA A 129 -1.93 -13.04 -17.94
N ARG A 130 -1.80 -11.78 -18.31
CA ARG A 130 -0.58 -10.97 -18.11
C ARG A 130 -0.21 -10.88 -16.63
N ILE A 131 -1.18 -10.55 -15.76
CA ILE A 131 -0.93 -10.45 -14.31
C ILE A 131 -0.55 -11.82 -13.73
N ARG A 132 -1.24 -12.92 -14.12
CA ARG A 132 -0.87 -14.28 -13.71
C ARG A 132 0.54 -14.66 -14.15
N ALA A 133 0.95 -14.28 -15.36
CA ALA A 133 2.31 -14.53 -15.84
C ALA A 133 3.37 -13.79 -14.98
N ASN A 134 3.07 -12.58 -14.53
CA ASN A 134 3.94 -11.82 -13.61
C ASN A 134 4.05 -12.50 -12.24
N VAL A 135 2.94 -13.02 -11.71
CA VAL A 135 2.94 -13.81 -10.46
C VAL A 135 3.78 -15.09 -10.63
N ALA A 136 3.57 -15.82 -11.72
CA ALA A 136 4.34 -17.02 -12.02
C ALA A 136 5.84 -16.74 -12.14
N LYS A 137 6.23 -15.66 -12.82
CA LYS A 137 7.63 -15.24 -12.96
C LYS A 137 8.26 -14.86 -11.60
N ARG A 138 7.53 -14.16 -10.73
CA ARG A 138 8.00 -13.90 -9.35
C ARG A 138 8.25 -15.21 -8.60
N ASN A 139 7.31 -16.15 -8.66
CA ASN A 139 7.40 -17.43 -7.97
C ASN A 139 8.55 -18.29 -8.53
N GLU A 140 8.83 -18.23 -9.82
CA GLU A 140 10.00 -18.87 -10.45
C GLU A 140 11.31 -18.35 -9.84
N TYR A 141 11.48 -17.02 -9.73
CA TYR A 141 12.64 -16.42 -9.10
C TYR A 141 12.79 -16.82 -7.63
N LEU A 142 11.69 -16.77 -6.86
CA LEU A 142 11.69 -17.18 -5.45
C LEU A 142 12.00 -18.67 -5.27
N THR A 143 11.54 -19.52 -6.18
CA THR A 143 11.88 -20.95 -6.18
C THR A 143 13.35 -21.18 -6.52
N ARG A 144 13.85 -20.47 -7.52
CA ARG A 144 15.23 -20.63 -8.02
C ARG A 144 16.28 -20.11 -7.05
N PHE A 145 16.06 -18.95 -6.45
CA PHE A 145 17.04 -18.32 -5.57
C PHE A 145 16.77 -18.54 -4.07
N GLY A 146 15.57 -19.02 -3.74
CA GLY A 146 15.08 -19.06 -2.36
C GLY A 146 14.58 -17.69 -1.87
N ASP A 147 13.76 -17.70 -0.84
CA ASP A 147 13.32 -16.49 -0.16
C ASP A 147 14.06 -16.33 1.17
N LYS A 148 14.39 -15.08 1.52
CA LYS A 148 15.08 -14.75 2.76
C LYS A 148 14.20 -15.06 3.98
N LYS A 149 14.72 -15.85 4.92
CA LYS A 149 13.99 -16.19 6.16
C LYS A 149 13.92 -15.05 7.16
N GLY A 150 14.99 -14.24 7.26
CA GLY A 150 15.11 -13.11 8.18
C GLY A 150 14.43 -11.85 7.68
N PRO A 151 14.65 -10.72 8.35
CA PRO A 151 14.10 -9.43 7.93
C PRO A 151 14.56 -9.05 6.53
N TYR A 152 13.64 -8.54 5.72
CA TYR A 152 13.98 -7.88 4.45
C TYR A 152 14.54 -6.50 4.77
N ILE A 153 15.77 -6.24 4.35
CA ILE A 153 16.33 -4.89 4.37
C ILE A 153 15.65 -4.07 3.28
N TYR A 154 14.80 -3.15 3.71
CA TYR A 154 14.01 -2.30 2.86
C TYR A 154 14.62 -0.91 2.80
N LEU A 155 14.96 -0.42 1.61
CA LEU A 155 15.66 0.82 1.38
C LEU A 155 14.91 1.71 0.40
N ILE A 156 14.95 3.03 0.62
CA ILE A 156 14.39 4.04 -0.27
C ILE A 156 15.51 4.69 -1.10
N VAL A 157 15.38 4.69 -2.43
CA VAL A 157 16.26 5.36 -3.40
C VAL A 157 15.44 6.12 -4.43
N ALA A 158 14.78 7.18 -4.04
CA ALA A 158 13.87 7.94 -4.89
C ALA A 158 14.41 9.37 -5.10
N THR A 159 15.15 9.58 -6.20
CA THR A 159 15.78 10.87 -6.52
C THR A 159 14.86 11.81 -7.29
N GLY A 160 13.84 11.27 -7.94
CA GLY A 160 12.98 11.96 -8.91
C GLY A 160 13.36 11.66 -10.38
N ASN A 161 14.52 11.05 -10.62
CA ASN A 161 15.00 10.66 -11.95
C ASN A 161 15.15 9.15 -12.01
N ILE A 162 14.34 8.48 -12.83
CA ILE A 162 14.32 7.01 -12.92
C ILE A 162 15.67 6.40 -13.31
N PHE A 163 16.43 7.07 -14.15
CA PHE A 163 17.73 6.57 -14.61
C PHE A 163 18.79 6.63 -13.51
N GLU A 164 18.78 7.69 -12.71
CA GLU A 164 19.63 7.79 -11.52
C GLU A 164 19.20 6.78 -10.46
N ASP A 165 17.90 6.60 -10.25
CA ASP A 165 17.35 5.63 -9.32
C ASP A 165 17.77 4.20 -9.68
N ILE A 166 17.82 3.84 -10.97
CA ILE A 166 18.31 2.54 -11.43
C ILE A 166 19.76 2.31 -10.97
N THR A 167 20.61 3.30 -11.13
CA THR A 167 22.03 3.21 -10.71
C THR A 167 22.13 2.99 -9.20
N GLN A 168 21.40 3.77 -8.41
CA GLN A 168 21.41 3.69 -6.96
C GLN A 168 20.74 2.41 -6.45
N ALA A 169 19.66 1.95 -7.10
CA ALA A 169 18.96 0.72 -6.76
C ALA A 169 19.85 -0.52 -6.96
N LYS A 170 20.57 -0.60 -8.10
CA LYS A 170 21.54 -1.66 -8.35
C LYS A 170 22.67 -1.66 -7.31
N ALA A 171 23.20 -0.48 -6.95
CA ALA A 171 24.23 -0.36 -5.93
C ALA A 171 23.72 -0.85 -4.55
N ALA A 172 22.52 -0.44 -4.15
CA ALA A 172 21.91 -0.86 -2.90
C ALA A 172 21.62 -2.38 -2.85
N ALA A 173 21.14 -2.95 -3.97
CA ALA A 173 20.94 -4.40 -4.09
C ALA A 173 22.25 -5.17 -3.91
N LYS A 174 23.35 -4.74 -4.55
CA LYS A 174 24.70 -5.33 -4.39
C LYS A 174 25.22 -5.23 -2.95
N GLN A 175 24.82 -4.21 -2.21
CA GLN A 175 25.16 -4.04 -0.79
C GLN A 175 24.32 -4.91 0.14
N GLY A 176 23.20 -5.47 -0.33
CA GLY A 176 22.37 -6.40 0.43
C GLY A 176 20.95 -5.95 0.72
N ALA A 177 20.45 -4.88 0.10
CA ALA A 177 19.04 -4.53 0.16
C ALA A 177 18.17 -5.60 -0.52
N ASP A 178 17.03 -5.93 0.08
CA ASP A 178 16.10 -6.97 -0.38
C ASP A 178 14.82 -6.39 -0.98
N VAL A 179 14.42 -5.20 -0.53
CA VAL A 179 13.27 -4.43 -1.02
C VAL A 179 13.73 -3.01 -1.31
N ILE A 180 13.49 -2.52 -2.51
CA ILE A 180 13.88 -1.17 -2.90
C ILE A 180 12.65 -0.37 -3.29
N ALA A 181 12.38 0.68 -2.53
CA ALA A 181 11.38 1.69 -2.87
C ALA A 181 12.03 2.77 -3.72
N VAL A 182 11.84 2.68 -5.00
CA VAL A 182 12.32 3.67 -5.97
C VAL A 182 11.20 4.63 -6.31
N ILE A 183 10.05 4.08 -6.56
CA ILE A 183 8.87 4.85 -6.92
C ILE A 183 8.24 5.35 -5.62
N ARG A 184 8.50 6.62 -5.27
CA ARG A 184 7.96 7.30 -4.10
C ARG A 184 7.19 8.52 -4.54
N THR A 185 5.90 8.50 -4.35
CA THR A 185 4.98 9.46 -4.96
C THR A 185 4.40 10.47 -3.97
N THR A 186 5.21 11.06 -3.09
CA THR A 186 4.70 12.02 -2.10
C THR A 186 3.96 13.19 -2.77
N GLY A 187 4.51 13.76 -3.84
CA GLY A 187 3.84 14.80 -4.64
C GLY A 187 2.69 14.25 -5.49
N GLN A 188 2.86 13.07 -6.08
CA GLN A 188 1.86 12.43 -6.93
C GLN A 188 0.57 12.04 -6.18
N SER A 189 0.62 11.85 -4.87
CA SER A 189 -0.57 11.48 -4.10
C SER A 189 -1.71 12.50 -4.22
N LEU A 190 -1.42 13.72 -4.63
CA LEU A 190 -2.41 14.78 -4.84
C LEU A 190 -2.75 15.03 -6.32
N LEU A 191 -2.14 14.29 -7.25
CA LEU A 191 -2.49 14.33 -8.65
C LEU A 191 -3.65 13.37 -8.92
N ASP A 192 -4.69 13.84 -9.59
CA ASP A 192 -5.82 13.01 -10.03
C ASP A 192 -5.60 12.50 -11.47
N PHE A 193 -4.36 12.14 -11.78
CA PHE A 193 -3.91 11.47 -12.99
C PHE A 193 -2.57 10.77 -12.76
N VAL A 194 -2.27 9.76 -13.56
CA VAL A 194 -0.97 9.09 -13.57
C VAL A 194 -0.16 9.62 -14.73
N PRO A 195 1.04 10.22 -14.50
CA PRO A 195 1.92 10.68 -15.55
C PRO A 195 2.32 9.55 -16.51
N PHE A 196 2.64 9.89 -17.75
CA PHE A 196 3.03 8.94 -18.80
C PHE A 196 4.54 8.93 -19.04
N GLY A 197 5.08 7.78 -19.39
CA GLY A 197 6.46 7.60 -19.82
C GLY A 197 7.49 7.57 -18.69
N ALA A 198 8.76 7.56 -19.08
CA ALA A 198 9.88 7.66 -18.16
C ALA A 198 10.04 9.10 -17.65
N THR A 199 10.24 9.27 -16.33
CA THR A 199 10.35 10.60 -15.73
C THR A 199 11.75 10.87 -15.20
N THR A 200 12.25 12.09 -15.45
CA THR A 200 13.56 12.57 -15.00
C THR A 200 13.46 13.64 -13.92
N GLU A 201 12.24 14.08 -13.62
CA GLU A 201 11.92 15.03 -12.57
C GLU A 201 10.77 14.50 -11.74
N GLY A 202 10.88 14.60 -10.42
CA GLY A 202 9.86 14.16 -9.49
C GLY A 202 9.78 15.07 -8.27
N PHE A 203 8.57 15.33 -7.79
CA PHE A 203 8.33 16.11 -6.57
C PHE A 203 8.10 15.18 -5.38
N GLY A 204 9.04 15.17 -4.45
CA GLY A 204 9.02 14.29 -3.28
C GLY A 204 9.36 12.82 -3.60
N GLY A 205 10.05 12.58 -4.72
CA GLY A 205 10.49 11.29 -5.21
C GLY A 205 10.10 11.04 -6.66
N THR A 206 10.40 9.85 -7.17
CA THR A 206 10.15 9.47 -8.57
C THR A 206 8.70 9.07 -8.77
N TYR A 207 8.09 9.51 -9.86
CA TYR A 207 6.69 9.23 -10.16
C TYR A 207 6.42 7.74 -10.41
N ALA A 208 5.27 7.26 -9.96
CA ALA A 208 4.71 5.99 -10.39
C ALA A 208 4.10 6.14 -11.78
N THR A 209 4.83 5.70 -12.80
CA THR A 209 4.34 5.52 -14.15
C THR A 209 4.55 4.07 -14.56
N GLN A 210 3.79 3.57 -15.52
CA GLN A 210 3.98 2.19 -15.98
C GLN A 210 5.40 1.97 -16.52
N GLU A 211 5.93 2.94 -17.26
CA GLU A 211 7.29 2.89 -17.82
C GLU A 211 8.37 2.88 -16.72
N ASN A 212 8.24 3.71 -15.66
CA ASN A 212 9.17 3.70 -14.54
C ASN A 212 9.16 2.35 -13.80
N PHE A 213 7.98 1.72 -13.63
CA PHE A 213 7.90 0.37 -13.08
C PHE A 213 8.62 -0.64 -13.98
N ARG A 214 8.37 -0.59 -15.29
CA ARG A 214 8.98 -1.51 -16.27
C ARG A 214 10.50 -1.40 -16.28
N LEU A 215 11.03 -0.18 -16.36
CA LEU A 215 12.47 0.09 -16.37
C LEU A 215 13.14 -0.39 -15.06
N MET A 216 12.56 -0.05 -13.92
CA MET A 216 13.11 -0.45 -12.64
C MET A 216 13.00 -1.96 -12.43
N ARG A 217 11.89 -2.59 -12.81
CA ARG A 217 11.76 -4.05 -12.68
C ARG A 217 12.81 -4.79 -13.51
N ALA A 218 13.07 -4.34 -14.73
CA ALA A 218 14.11 -4.90 -15.57
C ALA A 218 15.51 -4.76 -14.93
N ALA A 219 15.81 -3.58 -14.36
CA ALA A 219 17.09 -3.32 -13.69
C ALA A 219 17.26 -4.19 -12.41
N LEU A 220 16.19 -4.38 -11.64
CA LEU A 220 16.24 -5.24 -10.44
C LEU A 220 16.30 -6.73 -10.78
N ASP A 221 15.74 -7.16 -11.91
CA ASP A 221 15.93 -8.52 -12.41
C ASP A 221 17.39 -8.77 -12.80
N GLU A 222 18.01 -7.84 -13.54
CA GLU A 222 19.41 -7.92 -13.94
C GLU A 222 20.35 -8.06 -12.72
N VAL A 223 20.24 -7.15 -11.75
CA VAL A 223 21.09 -7.23 -10.54
C VAL A 223 20.72 -8.43 -9.67
N GLY A 224 19.47 -8.87 -9.67
CA GLY A 224 19.04 -10.06 -8.96
C GLY A 224 19.64 -11.35 -9.53
N GLU A 225 19.79 -11.46 -10.85
CA GLU A 225 20.52 -12.54 -11.50
C GLU A 225 22.02 -12.54 -11.13
N GLU A 226 22.66 -11.36 -11.11
CA GLU A 226 24.06 -11.22 -10.70
C GLU A 226 24.27 -11.64 -9.23
N GLU A 227 23.39 -11.23 -8.34
CA GLU A 227 23.49 -11.47 -6.90
C GLU A 227 22.85 -12.78 -6.43
N HIS A 228 22.25 -13.55 -7.36
CA HIS A 228 21.50 -14.79 -7.08
C HIS A 228 20.40 -14.60 -6.00
N ARG A 229 19.67 -13.49 -6.08
CA ARG A 229 18.57 -13.13 -5.15
C ARG A 229 17.42 -12.49 -5.89
N TYR A 230 16.21 -12.67 -5.40
CA TYR A 230 15.08 -11.88 -5.87
C TYR A 230 15.03 -10.53 -5.12
N ILE A 231 15.17 -9.43 -5.85
CA ILE A 231 15.09 -8.07 -5.29
C ILE A 231 13.68 -7.54 -5.53
N ARG A 232 12.97 -7.20 -4.46
CA ARG A 232 11.60 -6.72 -4.51
C ARG A 232 11.54 -5.25 -4.86
N LEU A 233 10.61 -4.90 -5.76
CA LEU A 233 10.28 -3.51 -6.08
C LEU A 233 9.14 -3.03 -5.21
N CYS A 234 9.32 -1.89 -4.56
CA CYS A 234 8.30 -1.22 -3.75
C CYS A 234 7.92 0.13 -4.33
N ASN A 235 6.66 0.48 -4.16
CA ASN A 235 6.10 1.80 -4.46
C ASN A 235 5.34 2.38 -3.27
N TYR A 236 5.36 3.70 -3.15
CA TYR A 236 4.54 4.45 -2.21
C TYR A 236 3.33 5.05 -2.92
N CYS A 237 2.13 4.53 -2.64
CA CYS A 237 0.89 5.08 -3.17
C CYS A 237 -0.29 4.97 -2.20
N SER A 238 -0.63 6.09 -1.58
CA SER A 238 -1.89 6.31 -0.86
C SER A 238 -2.45 7.67 -1.28
N GLY A 239 -2.86 7.79 -2.54
CA GLY A 239 -3.29 9.03 -3.16
C GLY A 239 -4.51 8.89 -4.06
N LEU A 240 -4.82 9.94 -4.81
CA LEU A 240 -6.00 10.03 -5.69
C LEU A 240 -6.00 9.03 -6.85
N CYS A 241 -4.84 8.44 -7.18
CA CYS A 241 -4.69 7.42 -8.23
C CYS A 241 -4.34 6.04 -7.67
N MET A 242 -4.68 5.75 -6.41
CA MET A 242 -4.30 4.51 -5.73
C MET A 242 -4.63 3.24 -6.54
N PRO A 243 -5.85 3.01 -7.06
CA PRO A 243 -6.15 1.81 -7.83
C PRO A 243 -5.48 1.80 -9.21
N GLU A 244 -5.31 2.95 -9.87
CA GLU A 244 -4.59 3.02 -11.14
C GLU A 244 -3.13 2.58 -11.00
N ILE A 245 -2.46 3.05 -9.94
CA ILE A 245 -1.08 2.68 -9.67
C ILE A 245 -0.97 1.20 -9.28
N ALA A 246 -1.98 0.66 -8.57
CA ALA A 246 -2.04 -0.78 -8.31
C ALA A 246 -2.14 -1.59 -9.61
N ALA A 247 -2.94 -1.13 -10.58
CA ALA A 247 -3.09 -1.79 -11.88
C ALA A 247 -1.78 -1.79 -12.68
N ILE A 248 -1.14 -0.62 -12.87
CA ILE A 248 0.14 -0.56 -13.60
C ILE A 248 1.25 -1.32 -12.85
N GLY A 249 1.24 -1.30 -11.51
CA GLY A 249 2.15 -2.11 -10.70
C GLY A 249 1.95 -3.61 -10.92
N ALA A 250 0.71 -4.09 -10.97
CA ALA A 250 0.39 -5.50 -11.26
C ALA A 250 0.83 -5.92 -12.67
N LEU A 251 0.65 -5.02 -13.65
CA LEU A 251 1.06 -5.24 -15.04
C LEU A 251 2.59 -5.27 -15.22
N GLU A 252 3.37 -4.67 -14.31
CA GLU A 252 4.83 -4.60 -14.35
C GLU A 252 5.51 -5.33 -13.18
N ARG A 253 4.82 -6.26 -12.52
CA ARG A 253 5.34 -7.13 -11.45
C ARG A 253 5.90 -6.35 -10.25
N LEU A 254 5.12 -5.42 -9.72
CA LEU A 254 5.37 -4.80 -8.42
C LEU A 254 5.25 -5.85 -7.30
N ASP A 255 6.04 -5.72 -6.24
CA ASP A 255 6.08 -6.67 -5.13
C ASP A 255 5.51 -6.14 -3.83
N VAL A 256 5.68 -4.84 -3.58
CA VAL A 256 5.25 -4.18 -2.34
C VAL A 256 4.67 -2.81 -2.66
N MET A 257 3.57 -2.44 -2.01
CA MET A 257 2.91 -1.16 -2.27
C MET A 257 2.38 -0.53 -0.99
N LEU A 258 2.72 0.73 -0.72
CA LEU A 258 2.01 1.50 0.30
C LEU A 258 0.56 1.69 -0.15
N ASN A 259 -0.37 1.13 0.63
CA ASN A 259 -1.79 1.08 0.32
C ASN A 259 -2.62 1.23 1.59
N ASP A 260 -2.90 2.47 1.97
CA ASP A 260 -3.65 2.79 3.18
C ASP A 260 -4.48 4.07 2.98
N ALA A 261 -5.81 3.91 2.98
CA ALA A 261 -6.74 5.03 2.87
C ALA A 261 -6.62 5.99 4.06
N LEU A 262 -6.45 5.46 5.28
CA LEU A 262 -6.33 6.29 6.48
C LEU A 262 -5.11 7.21 6.40
N TYR A 263 -3.99 6.72 5.85
CA TYR A 263 -2.83 7.58 5.59
C TYR A 263 -3.15 8.71 4.61
N GLY A 264 -3.85 8.41 3.52
CA GLY A 264 -4.30 9.41 2.54
C GLY A 264 -5.25 10.45 3.14
N ILE A 265 -6.21 9.99 3.95
CA ILE A 265 -7.17 10.85 4.65
C ILE A 265 -6.44 11.78 5.63
N LEU A 266 -5.65 11.21 6.53
CA LEU A 266 -5.06 11.95 7.63
C LEU A 266 -3.95 12.90 7.17
N PHE A 267 -3.01 12.40 6.35
CA PHE A 267 -1.77 13.13 6.04
C PHE A 267 -1.74 13.80 4.66
N ARG A 268 -2.74 13.56 3.81
CA ARG A 268 -2.83 14.17 2.46
C ARG A 268 -4.11 14.94 2.22
N ASP A 269 -5.02 14.97 3.20
CA ASP A 269 -6.31 15.65 3.10
C ASP A 269 -7.14 15.16 1.90
N ILE A 270 -7.10 13.85 1.65
CA ILE A 270 -7.94 13.22 0.62
C ILE A 270 -9.28 12.87 1.26
N ASN A 271 -10.35 13.08 0.52
CA ASN A 271 -11.71 12.76 0.98
C ASN A 271 -11.82 11.29 1.42
N MET A 272 -12.43 11.05 2.57
CA MET A 272 -12.51 9.71 3.15
C MET A 272 -13.38 8.75 2.34
N GLN A 273 -14.47 9.23 1.73
CA GLN A 273 -15.33 8.39 0.90
C GLN A 273 -14.59 7.95 -0.36
N ARG A 274 -13.90 8.90 -1.03
CA ARG A 274 -13.11 8.66 -2.23
C ARG A 274 -12.05 7.60 -1.99
N THR A 275 -11.20 7.82 -1.02
CA THR A 275 -10.01 6.97 -0.84
C THR A 275 -10.32 5.58 -0.26
N ILE A 276 -11.42 5.42 0.51
CA ILE A 276 -11.86 4.11 0.99
C ILE A 276 -12.36 3.23 -0.16
N ILE A 277 -13.09 3.80 -1.13
CA ILE A 277 -13.53 3.09 -2.34
C ILE A 277 -12.30 2.70 -3.18
N ASP A 278 -11.40 3.64 -3.40
CA ASP A 278 -10.17 3.45 -4.17
C ASP A 278 -9.27 2.37 -3.56
N GLN A 279 -9.15 2.35 -2.22
CA GLN A 279 -8.40 1.31 -1.50
C GLN A 279 -8.96 -0.09 -1.75
N TYR A 280 -10.27 -0.25 -1.72
CA TYR A 280 -10.87 -1.58 -1.91
C TYR A 280 -10.46 -2.18 -3.25
N PHE A 281 -10.65 -1.46 -4.36
CA PHE A 281 -10.28 -1.98 -5.67
C PHE A 281 -8.78 -2.17 -5.82
N SER A 282 -7.96 -1.25 -5.31
CA SER A 282 -6.51 -1.41 -5.32
C SER A 282 -6.05 -2.65 -4.55
N ARG A 283 -6.70 -2.99 -3.43
CA ARG A 283 -6.43 -4.20 -2.66
C ARG A 283 -6.87 -5.47 -3.36
N VAL A 284 -8.00 -5.46 -4.07
CA VAL A 284 -8.40 -6.59 -4.92
C VAL A 284 -7.32 -6.87 -5.98
N ILE A 285 -6.82 -5.84 -6.66
CA ILE A 285 -5.74 -5.98 -7.64
C ILE A 285 -4.46 -6.49 -6.98
N ASN A 286 -4.04 -5.89 -5.85
CA ASN A 286 -2.84 -6.30 -5.13
C ASN A 286 -2.93 -7.75 -4.62
N GLY A 287 -4.10 -8.16 -4.12
CA GLY A 287 -4.35 -9.54 -3.69
C GLY A 287 -4.14 -10.53 -4.83
N PHE A 288 -4.75 -10.27 -5.97
CA PHE A 288 -4.62 -11.11 -7.16
C PHE A 288 -3.20 -11.13 -7.74
N ALA A 289 -2.51 -10.00 -7.73
CA ALA A 289 -1.13 -9.87 -8.23
C ALA A 289 -0.06 -10.34 -7.21
N GLY A 290 -0.44 -10.81 -6.03
CA GLY A 290 0.52 -11.26 -5.00
C GLY A 290 1.38 -10.12 -4.44
N VAL A 291 0.90 -8.88 -4.47
CA VAL A 291 1.60 -7.71 -3.96
C VAL A 291 1.37 -7.57 -2.45
N ILE A 292 2.45 -7.38 -1.68
CA ILE A 292 2.37 -7.10 -0.25
C ILE A 292 1.94 -5.64 -0.07
N ILE A 293 0.84 -5.39 0.64
CA ILE A 293 0.48 -4.03 1.00
C ILE A 293 1.32 -3.56 2.19
N ASN A 294 1.78 -2.31 2.16
CA ASN A 294 2.28 -1.58 3.31
C ASN A 294 1.18 -0.66 3.83
N THR A 295 0.91 -0.69 5.11
CA THR A 295 -0.02 0.25 5.72
C THR A 295 0.71 1.35 6.49
N GLY A 296 0.06 2.48 6.73
CA GLY A 296 0.69 3.74 7.14
C GLY A 296 0.52 4.08 8.61
N GLU A 297 0.11 3.13 9.47
CA GLU A 297 -0.14 3.34 10.90
C GLU A 297 1.11 3.82 11.65
N ASP A 298 2.28 3.44 11.18
CA ASP A 298 3.57 3.91 11.67
C ASP A 298 3.66 5.45 11.70
N ASN A 299 3.02 6.14 10.74
CA ASN A 299 3.02 7.60 10.67
C ASN A 299 2.21 8.28 11.79
N TYR A 300 1.30 7.56 12.45
CA TYR A 300 0.55 8.13 13.58
C TYR A 300 1.49 8.41 14.75
N LEU A 301 2.47 7.54 14.97
CA LEU A 301 3.46 7.70 16.03
C LEU A 301 4.47 8.82 15.74
N THR A 302 4.71 9.17 14.48
CA THR A 302 5.59 10.29 14.11
C THR A 302 4.94 11.64 14.39
N THR A 303 3.61 11.72 14.40
CA THR A 303 2.84 12.96 14.60
C THR A 303 2.30 13.10 16.02
N ALA A 304 1.92 12.00 16.65
CA ALA A 304 1.41 11.93 18.01
C ALA A 304 2.47 11.43 19.01
N ASP A 305 2.16 11.41 20.30
CA ASP A 305 3.02 10.79 21.30
C ASP A 305 2.94 9.27 21.21
N ALA A 306 4.07 8.60 20.90
CA ALA A 306 4.11 7.17 20.69
C ALA A 306 3.75 6.35 21.94
N TYR A 307 4.04 6.88 23.13
CA TYR A 307 3.69 6.20 24.38
C TYR A 307 2.19 6.29 24.66
N GLU A 308 1.58 7.46 24.52
CA GLU A 308 0.17 7.67 24.79
C GLU A 308 -0.74 7.07 23.69
N GLU A 309 -0.32 7.16 22.44
CA GLU A 309 -1.15 6.87 21.25
C GLU A 309 -0.88 5.49 20.60
N ALA A 310 -0.03 4.65 21.20
CA ALA A 310 0.28 3.31 20.67
C ALA A 310 -0.98 2.45 20.38
N HIS A 311 -2.05 2.63 21.16
CA HIS A 311 -3.30 1.93 21.00
C HIS A 311 -4.05 2.30 19.71
N THR A 312 -3.88 3.52 19.20
CA THR A 312 -4.49 3.95 17.93
C THR A 312 -3.84 3.24 16.74
N VAL A 313 -2.53 2.99 16.80
CA VAL A 313 -1.81 2.19 15.81
C VAL A 313 -2.32 0.76 15.78
N LEU A 314 -2.43 0.12 16.94
CA LEU A 314 -2.95 -1.24 17.03
C LEU A 314 -4.41 -1.34 16.54
N ALA A 315 -5.27 -0.38 16.91
CA ALA A 315 -6.65 -0.33 16.43
C ALA A 315 -6.71 -0.19 14.90
N SER A 316 -5.87 0.67 14.32
CA SER A 316 -5.77 0.83 12.87
C SER A 316 -5.22 -0.42 12.17
N GLN A 317 -4.27 -1.15 12.78
CA GLN A 317 -3.80 -2.43 12.26
C GLN A 317 -4.94 -3.46 12.17
N PHE A 318 -5.79 -3.57 13.19
CA PHE A 318 -6.98 -4.42 13.14
C PHE A 318 -7.95 -3.99 12.03
N LEU A 319 -8.20 -2.69 11.86
CA LEU A 319 -9.04 -2.19 10.77
C LEU A 319 -8.45 -2.52 9.40
N ASN A 320 -7.16 -2.28 9.20
CA ASN A 320 -6.48 -2.58 7.95
C ASN A 320 -6.43 -4.07 7.63
N GLU A 321 -6.26 -4.95 8.66
CA GLU A 321 -6.41 -6.40 8.52
C GLU A 321 -7.79 -6.75 7.95
N GLN A 322 -8.85 -6.21 8.52
CA GLN A 322 -10.22 -6.54 8.11
C GLN A 322 -10.56 -6.00 6.71
N PHE A 323 -10.15 -4.78 6.38
CA PHE A 323 -10.28 -4.26 5.01
C PHE A 323 -9.50 -5.08 3.98
N ALA A 324 -8.34 -5.60 4.35
CA ALA A 324 -7.54 -6.45 3.47
C ALA A 324 -8.23 -7.82 3.24
N LEU A 325 -8.75 -8.43 4.30
CA LEU A 325 -9.51 -9.68 4.21
C LEU A 325 -10.76 -9.54 3.33
N GLN A 326 -11.49 -8.43 3.45
CA GLN A 326 -12.66 -8.15 2.61
C GLN A 326 -12.30 -8.00 1.12
N ALA A 327 -11.13 -7.46 0.82
CA ALA A 327 -10.62 -7.38 -0.54
C ALA A 327 -10.00 -8.70 -1.04
N GLY A 328 -9.92 -9.73 -0.20
CA GLY A 328 -9.42 -11.05 -0.56
C GLY A 328 -7.90 -11.23 -0.41
N LEU A 329 -7.20 -10.32 0.29
CA LEU A 329 -5.78 -10.50 0.56
C LEU A 329 -5.57 -11.56 1.66
N PRO A 330 -4.62 -12.48 1.50
CA PRO A 330 -4.19 -13.36 2.57
C PRO A 330 -3.31 -12.61 3.59
N GLU A 331 -3.20 -13.12 4.81
CA GLU A 331 -2.40 -12.50 5.86
C GLU A 331 -0.93 -12.27 5.45
N GLU A 332 -0.39 -13.16 4.62
CA GLU A 332 0.99 -13.12 4.10
C GLU A 332 1.26 -11.92 3.17
N GLN A 333 0.23 -11.20 2.75
CA GLN A 333 0.34 -9.96 1.96
C GLN A 333 0.07 -8.69 2.78
N MET A 334 -0.10 -8.79 4.11
CA MET A 334 -0.46 -7.67 4.98
C MET A 334 0.77 -7.12 5.70
N GLY A 335 1.47 -6.18 5.09
CA GLY A 335 2.57 -5.43 5.68
C GLY A 335 2.06 -4.33 6.62
N LEU A 336 1.34 -4.73 7.70
CA LEU A 336 0.79 -3.81 8.69
C LEU A 336 1.90 -3.02 9.37
N GLY A 337 1.76 -1.69 9.44
CA GLY A 337 2.81 -0.78 9.85
C GLY A 337 2.88 -0.54 11.35
N HIS A 338 4.09 -0.45 11.90
CA HIS A 338 4.39 0.16 13.18
C HIS A 338 5.80 0.76 13.16
N ALA A 339 6.19 1.52 14.20
CA ALA A 339 7.43 2.31 14.19
C ALA A 339 8.17 2.27 15.51
N PHE A 340 9.47 2.56 15.45
CA PHE A 340 10.35 2.79 16.60
C PHE A 340 10.35 4.30 16.93
N GLU A 341 9.35 4.76 17.71
CA GLU A 341 9.10 6.19 17.93
C GLU A 341 8.92 6.56 19.41
N MET A 342 9.24 5.66 20.34
CA MET A 342 9.25 6.02 21.76
C MET A 342 10.29 7.12 22.02
N ASN A 343 9.92 8.11 22.80
CA ASN A 343 10.84 9.17 23.19
C ASN A 343 12.09 8.56 23.83
N PRO A 344 13.30 8.70 23.26
CA PRO A 344 14.52 8.09 23.77
C PRO A 344 14.96 8.62 25.16
N ASP A 345 14.39 9.74 25.60
CA ASP A 345 14.63 10.32 26.93
C ASP A 345 13.62 9.77 27.97
N LEU A 346 12.61 8.99 27.54
CA LEU A 346 11.68 8.32 28.43
C LEU A 346 12.35 7.10 29.08
N PRO A 347 12.36 6.97 30.42
CA PRO A 347 12.87 5.76 31.08
C PRO A 347 12.14 4.51 30.57
N ASN A 348 12.88 3.46 30.26
CA ASN A 348 12.37 2.20 29.73
C ASN A 348 11.79 2.27 28.29
N ALA A 349 12.04 3.34 27.52
CA ALA A 349 11.55 3.48 26.13
C ALA A 349 11.80 2.21 25.30
N PHE A 350 12.97 1.59 25.40
CA PHE A 350 13.31 0.35 24.70
C PHE A 350 12.40 -0.84 25.08
N LEU A 351 11.99 -0.94 26.36
CA LEU A 351 11.05 -1.98 26.79
C LEU A 351 9.64 -1.77 26.23
N TYR A 352 9.24 -0.52 26.04
CA TYR A 352 7.96 -0.17 25.43
C TYR A 352 7.96 -0.47 23.93
N GLU A 353 9.07 -0.23 23.24
CA GLU A 353 9.27 -0.63 21.84
C GLU A 353 9.17 -2.16 21.68
N LEU A 354 9.85 -2.92 22.54
CA LEU A 354 9.76 -4.37 22.56
C LEU A 354 8.32 -4.85 22.81
N ALA A 355 7.59 -4.19 23.71
CA ALA A 355 6.20 -4.52 24.00
C ALA A 355 5.32 -4.35 22.75
N GLN A 356 5.45 -3.20 22.07
CA GLN A 356 4.67 -2.89 20.88
C GLN A 356 4.98 -3.85 19.72
N ALA A 357 6.26 -4.04 19.43
CA ALA A 357 6.69 -4.88 18.32
C ALA A 357 6.35 -6.37 18.53
N GLN A 358 6.56 -6.90 19.75
CA GLN A 358 6.23 -8.28 20.07
C GLN A 358 4.70 -8.50 20.10
N MET A 359 3.94 -7.56 20.64
CA MET A 359 2.46 -7.62 20.66
C MET A 359 1.91 -7.69 19.23
N ALA A 360 2.34 -6.79 18.34
CA ALA A 360 1.92 -6.82 16.95
C ALA A 360 2.28 -8.15 16.28
N ARG A 361 3.49 -8.69 16.52
CA ARG A 361 3.90 -9.99 15.97
C ARG A 361 3.05 -11.16 16.48
N GLU A 362 2.61 -11.16 17.75
CA GLU A 362 1.77 -12.23 18.28
C GLU A 362 0.31 -12.13 17.82
N ILE A 363 -0.20 -10.91 17.61
CA ILE A 363 -1.57 -10.68 17.09
C ILE A 363 -1.65 -11.03 15.59
N PHE A 364 -0.63 -10.70 14.81
CA PHE A 364 -0.58 -10.90 13.35
C PHE A 364 0.57 -11.84 12.95
N PRO A 365 0.50 -13.14 13.29
CA PRO A 365 1.65 -14.04 13.23
C PRO A 365 2.17 -14.35 11.83
N LYS A 366 1.31 -14.29 10.80
CA LYS A 366 1.68 -14.55 9.41
C LYS A 366 1.94 -13.28 8.60
N ALA A 367 1.46 -12.14 9.07
CA ALA A 367 1.62 -10.87 8.40
C ALA A 367 3.10 -10.46 8.31
N PRO A 368 3.61 -10.05 7.13
CA PRO A 368 4.96 -9.53 7.00
C PRO A 368 5.04 -8.08 7.51
N LEU A 369 4.85 -7.91 8.82
CA LEU A 369 4.79 -6.59 9.45
C LEU A 369 5.90 -5.67 8.97
N LYS A 370 5.53 -4.43 8.61
CA LYS A 370 6.47 -3.36 8.28
C LYS A 370 6.86 -2.62 9.55
N TYR A 371 8.15 -2.48 9.78
CA TYR A 371 8.69 -1.76 10.93
C TYR A 371 9.52 -0.57 10.45
N MET A 372 9.09 0.64 10.83
CA MET A 372 9.70 1.90 10.44
C MET A 372 10.77 2.33 11.45
N PRO A 373 11.91 2.90 10.99
CA PRO A 373 12.99 3.33 11.87
C PRO A 373 12.61 4.58 12.67
N PRO A 374 13.39 4.93 13.72
CA PRO A 374 13.22 6.18 14.43
C PRO A 374 13.39 7.38 13.50
N THR A 375 12.44 8.31 13.54
CA THR A 375 12.45 9.52 12.71
C THR A 375 12.21 10.77 13.54
N LYS A 376 11.20 10.78 14.39
CA LYS A 376 10.74 11.92 15.17
C LYS A 376 11.81 12.50 16.11
N PHE A 377 12.61 11.64 16.71
CA PHE A 377 13.62 12.02 17.70
C PHE A 377 15.06 11.96 17.16
N MET A 378 15.21 11.77 15.85
CA MET A 378 16.51 11.89 15.21
C MET A 378 17.02 13.33 15.27
N THR A 379 18.31 13.48 15.49
CA THR A 379 18.97 14.79 15.60
C THR A 379 20.20 14.83 14.69
N GLY A 380 20.85 16.01 14.57
CA GLY A 380 22.11 16.12 13.85
C GLY A 380 23.31 15.40 14.51
N ASN A 381 23.10 14.76 15.67
CA ASN A 381 24.12 13.93 16.31
C ASN A 381 24.10 12.52 15.68
N ILE A 382 24.99 12.28 14.73
CA ILE A 382 25.08 11.02 13.99
C ILE A 382 25.41 9.82 14.89
N PHE A 383 26.13 10.00 15.98
CA PHE A 383 26.44 8.92 16.92
C PHE A 383 25.19 8.49 17.70
N ARG A 384 24.36 9.47 18.13
CA ARG A 384 23.06 9.17 18.74
C ARG A 384 22.14 8.49 17.72
N GLY A 385 22.09 9.00 16.50
CA GLY A 385 21.31 8.40 15.40
C GLY A 385 21.72 6.95 15.14
N HIS A 386 23.02 6.68 15.05
CA HIS A 386 23.54 5.33 14.87
C HIS A 386 23.13 4.37 16.01
N VAL A 387 23.16 4.83 17.26
CA VAL A 387 22.70 4.03 18.41
C VAL A 387 21.18 3.77 18.33
N GLN A 388 20.37 4.77 17.96
CA GLN A 388 18.92 4.60 17.78
C GLN A 388 18.61 3.58 16.68
N ASP A 389 19.29 3.65 15.54
CA ASP A 389 19.17 2.67 14.46
C ASP A 389 19.63 1.27 14.89
N ALA A 390 20.69 1.17 15.68
CA ALA A 390 21.15 -0.12 16.22
C ALA A 390 20.10 -0.75 17.17
N LEU A 391 19.52 0.02 18.07
CA LEU A 391 18.43 -0.43 18.94
C LEU A 391 17.19 -0.86 18.15
N PHE A 392 16.84 -0.12 17.12
CA PHE A 392 15.76 -0.47 16.18
C PHE A 392 16.05 -1.80 15.47
N ASN A 393 17.26 -1.99 14.94
CA ASN A 393 17.68 -3.25 14.33
C ASN A 393 17.59 -4.42 15.33
N MET A 394 17.93 -4.20 16.59
CA MET A 394 17.79 -5.20 17.66
C MET A 394 16.33 -5.58 17.90
N VAL A 395 15.41 -4.62 18.03
CA VAL A 395 13.98 -4.92 18.21
C VAL A 395 13.47 -5.71 17.02
N THR A 396 13.85 -5.35 15.80
CA THR A 396 13.46 -6.07 14.59
C THR A 396 13.79 -7.55 14.66
N ILE A 397 15.03 -7.90 15.01
CA ILE A 397 15.45 -9.31 15.05
C ILE A 397 14.87 -10.04 16.26
N LEU A 398 14.77 -9.38 17.42
CA LEU A 398 14.22 -9.96 18.65
C LEU A 398 12.73 -10.33 18.52
N THR A 399 11.97 -9.56 17.72
CA THR A 399 10.51 -9.70 17.57
C THR A 399 10.10 -10.26 16.20
N ASN A 400 11.06 -10.72 15.40
CA ASN A 400 10.83 -11.31 14.08
C ASN A 400 9.99 -10.43 13.13
N GLN A 401 10.31 -9.13 13.05
CA GLN A 401 9.72 -8.27 12.04
C GLN A 401 10.21 -8.65 10.64
N LYS A 402 9.33 -8.59 9.65
CA LYS A 402 9.67 -9.09 8.31
C LYS A 402 10.14 -7.99 7.36
N ILE A 403 9.47 -6.85 7.32
CA ILE A 403 9.84 -5.73 6.46
C ILE A 403 10.50 -4.66 7.32
N HIS A 404 11.82 -4.57 7.23
CA HIS A 404 12.63 -3.66 8.02
C HIS A 404 13.03 -2.45 7.16
N LEU A 405 12.31 -1.33 7.30
CA LEU A 405 12.67 -0.08 6.66
C LEU A 405 13.94 0.46 7.33
N LEU A 406 14.99 0.63 6.54
CA LEU A 406 16.32 0.93 7.05
C LEU A 406 16.44 2.37 7.56
N GLY A 407 16.90 2.52 8.80
CA GLY A 407 17.18 3.83 9.41
C GLY A 407 18.54 4.38 8.95
N MET A 408 18.63 5.70 8.86
CA MET A 408 19.83 6.43 8.44
C MET A 408 20.26 7.40 9.52
N MET A 409 21.45 7.24 10.06
CA MET A 409 22.00 8.12 11.12
C MET A 409 22.11 9.60 10.69
N THR A 410 22.04 9.88 9.39
CA THR A 410 22.11 11.22 8.78
C THR A 410 20.76 11.79 8.38
N GLU A 411 19.67 11.10 8.64
CA GLU A 411 18.31 11.46 8.15
C GLU A 411 17.88 12.89 8.58
N ALA A 412 18.26 13.32 9.78
CA ALA A 412 17.96 14.65 10.27
C ALA A 412 18.90 15.76 9.74
N ILE A 413 19.87 15.43 8.89
CA ILE A 413 20.88 16.38 8.40
C ILE A 413 20.66 16.68 6.92
N HIS A 414 20.53 15.63 6.11
CA HIS A 414 20.39 15.73 4.66
C HIS A 414 19.73 14.47 4.09
N THR A 415 19.30 14.53 2.82
CA THR A 415 18.90 13.34 2.09
C THR A 415 20.07 12.35 2.04
N PRO A 416 19.89 11.07 2.43
CA PRO A 416 20.98 10.12 2.54
C PRO A 416 21.72 9.90 1.23
N PHE A 417 23.06 9.96 1.29
CA PHE A 417 23.94 9.59 0.19
C PHE A 417 24.08 8.05 0.07
N MET A 418 24.68 7.60 -1.01
CA MET A 418 24.97 6.17 -1.19
C MET A 418 25.85 5.60 -0.08
N SER A 419 26.81 6.38 0.44
CA SER A 419 27.66 6.01 1.59
C SER A 419 26.86 5.82 2.88
N ASP A 420 25.88 6.68 3.14
CA ASP A 420 25.03 6.58 4.34
C ASP A 420 24.19 5.30 4.30
N ARG A 421 23.63 4.99 3.12
CA ARG A 421 22.89 3.76 2.88
C ARG A 421 23.76 2.51 3.06
N ALA A 422 25.00 2.53 2.55
CA ALA A 422 25.95 1.43 2.71
C ALA A 422 26.24 1.16 4.20
N LEU A 423 26.52 2.21 4.98
CA LEU A 423 26.79 2.09 6.42
C LEU A 423 25.55 1.60 7.20
N ALA A 424 24.36 2.05 6.82
CA ALA A 424 23.12 1.59 7.43
C ALA A 424 22.83 0.12 7.13
N ILE A 425 23.05 -0.33 5.89
CA ILE A 425 22.94 -1.76 5.52
C ILE A 425 23.94 -2.61 6.31
N GLU A 426 25.21 -2.17 6.41
CA GLU A 426 26.24 -2.85 7.18
C GLU A 426 25.85 -2.99 8.66
N ASN A 427 25.36 -1.91 9.27
CA ASN A 427 24.89 -1.93 10.67
C ASN A 427 23.74 -2.93 10.87
N ALA A 428 22.73 -2.90 10.01
CA ALA A 428 21.61 -3.84 10.09
C ALA A 428 22.05 -5.29 9.90
N GLN A 429 22.87 -5.56 8.88
CA GLN A 429 23.40 -6.91 8.62
C GLN A 429 24.27 -7.43 9.77
N TYR A 430 25.10 -6.57 10.37
CA TYR A 430 25.92 -6.92 11.53
C TYR A 430 25.03 -7.40 12.69
N ILE A 431 24.03 -6.60 13.07
CA ILE A 431 23.11 -6.91 14.18
C ILE A 431 22.28 -8.15 13.87
N PHE A 432 21.69 -8.26 12.68
CA PHE A 432 20.87 -9.42 12.31
C PHE A 432 21.68 -10.73 12.33
N ARG A 433 22.94 -10.69 11.92
CA ARG A 433 23.81 -11.87 11.95
C ARG A 433 24.26 -12.23 13.35
N THR A 434 24.68 -11.24 14.14
CA THR A 434 25.23 -11.49 15.49
C THR A 434 24.15 -11.86 16.50
N MET A 435 22.89 -11.50 16.23
CA MET A 435 21.75 -11.73 17.11
C MET A 435 20.68 -12.64 16.48
N ALA A 436 21.03 -13.45 15.48
CA ALA A 436 20.07 -14.20 14.66
C ALA A 436 19.06 -15.03 15.47
N ASP A 437 19.51 -15.70 16.52
CA ASP A 437 18.69 -16.58 17.35
C ASP A 437 18.32 -15.97 18.72
N LEU A 438 18.78 -14.74 18.99
CA LEU A 438 18.57 -14.12 20.31
C LEU A 438 17.08 -14.03 20.68
N GLY A 439 16.23 -13.76 19.71
CA GLY A 439 14.79 -13.77 19.90
C GLY A 439 14.21 -15.10 20.36
N ASN A 440 14.85 -16.23 20.05
CA ASN A 440 14.43 -17.55 20.50
C ASN A 440 14.95 -17.91 21.89
N ASP A 441 16.08 -17.31 22.32
CA ASP A 441 16.73 -17.57 23.61
C ASP A 441 16.28 -16.63 24.73
N ILE A 442 15.44 -15.62 24.43
CA ILE A 442 14.95 -14.66 25.42
C ILE A 442 13.46 -14.88 25.70
N GLU A 443 13.12 -14.96 26.98
CA GLU A 443 11.75 -14.87 27.49
C GLU A 443 11.53 -13.54 28.21
N PHE A 444 10.33 -12.99 28.09
CA PHE A 444 9.97 -11.80 28.84
C PHE A 444 9.47 -12.18 30.25
N LYS A 445 9.92 -11.41 31.24
CA LYS A 445 9.53 -11.61 32.63
C LYS A 445 8.01 -11.54 32.76
N GLN A 446 7.41 -12.58 33.33
CA GLN A 446 5.99 -12.62 33.63
C GLN A 446 5.60 -11.47 34.57
N GLY A 447 4.57 -10.71 34.21
CA GLY A 447 4.14 -9.51 34.94
C GLY A 447 5.15 -8.36 34.90
N GLY A 448 6.18 -8.43 34.03
CA GLY A 448 7.15 -7.36 33.82
C GLY A 448 6.61 -6.22 32.95
N ILE A 449 7.45 -5.20 32.74
CA ILE A 449 7.09 -3.97 32.01
C ILE A 449 6.57 -4.29 30.61
N ILE A 450 7.22 -5.19 29.86
CA ILE A 450 6.86 -5.53 28.49
C ILE A 450 5.43 -6.11 28.44
N GLN A 451 5.14 -7.12 29.28
CA GLN A 451 3.82 -7.74 29.31
C GLN A 451 2.72 -6.78 29.79
N SER A 452 3.01 -6.02 30.85
CA SER A 452 2.05 -5.05 31.41
C SER A 452 1.71 -3.96 30.38
N ARG A 453 2.72 -3.48 29.65
CA ARG A 453 2.53 -2.47 28.59
C ARG A 453 1.72 -3.02 27.41
N ALA A 454 2.04 -4.22 26.95
CA ALA A 454 1.29 -4.85 25.86
C ALA A 454 -0.19 -5.06 26.24
N ALA A 455 -0.48 -5.52 27.46
CA ALA A 455 -1.84 -5.68 27.97
C ALA A 455 -2.60 -4.35 28.05
N GLU A 456 -1.94 -3.28 28.51
CA GLU A 456 -2.52 -1.92 28.56
C GLU A 456 -2.90 -1.42 27.16
N VAL A 457 -1.97 -1.51 26.19
CA VAL A 457 -2.20 -1.06 24.83
C VAL A 457 -3.30 -1.86 24.14
N LEU A 458 -3.31 -3.18 24.31
CA LEU A 458 -4.37 -4.04 23.77
C LEU A 458 -5.75 -3.70 24.34
N GLN A 459 -5.84 -3.44 25.67
CA GLN A 459 -7.11 -3.04 26.29
C GLN A 459 -7.61 -1.72 25.70
N LYS A 460 -6.76 -0.70 25.65
CA LYS A 460 -7.12 0.60 25.07
C LYS A 460 -7.52 0.49 23.59
N ALA A 461 -6.83 -0.35 22.80
CA ALA A 461 -7.18 -0.58 21.41
C ALA A 461 -8.53 -1.28 21.23
N ALA A 462 -8.82 -2.29 22.07
CA ALA A 462 -10.11 -2.99 22.05
C ALA A 462 -11.27 -2.07 22.44
N ASP A 463 -11.06 -1.18 23.42
CA ASP A 463 -12.06 -0.21 23.85
C ASP A 463 -12.31 0.84 22.75
N LEU A 464 -11.24 1.35 22.13
CA LEU A 464 -11.32 2.25 20.98
C LEU A 464 -12.07 1.62 19.81
N LEU A 465 -11.77 0.36 19.45
CA LEU A 465 -12.47 -0.34 18.37
C LEU A 465 -13.96 -0.52 18.68
N GLY A 466 -14.33 -0.76 19.95
CA GLY A 466 -15.72 -0.78 20.39
C GLY A 466 -16.41 0.60 20.29
N GLU A 467 -15.69 1.69 20.42
CA GLU A 467 -16.20 3.04 20.17
C GLU A 467 -16.39 3.31 18.68
N ILE A 468 -15.42 2.92 17.86
CA ILE A 468 -15.49 3.05 16.39
C ILE A 468 -16.65 2.21 15.84
N GLU A 469 -16.86 0.99 16.33
CA GLU A 469 -18.00 0.13 15.95
C GLU A 469 -19.34 0.84 16.21
N ARG A 470 -19.49 1.51 17.34
CA ARG A 470 -20.74 2.23 17.69
C ARG A 470 -20.94 3.51 16.92
N MET A 471 -19.88 4.22 16.61
CA MET A 471 -19.91 5.55 16.02
C MET A 471 -19.88 5.49 14.48
N GLY A 472 -19.23 4.48 13.91
CA GLY A 472 -18.88 4.38 12.51
C GLY A 472 -17.53 5.03 12.18
N LEU A 473 -16.85 4.50 11.15
CA LEU A 473 -15.51 4.94 10.75
C LEU A 473 -15.47 6.43 10.36
N PHE A 474 -16.39 6.87 9.52
CA PHE A 474 -16.39 8.25 9.02
C PHE A 474 -16.59 9.28 10.15
N ALA A 475 -17.54 9.05 11.05
CA ALA A 475 -17.73 9.92 12.21
C ALA A 475 -16.52 9.89 13.16
N THR A 476 -15.81 8.78 13.24
CA THR A 476 -14.57 8.67 14.02
C THR A 476 -13.46 9.55 13.43
N LEU A 477 -13.31 9.55 12.11
CA LEU A 477 -12.33 10.40 11.41
C LEU A 477 -12.66 11.89 11.53
N GLU A 478 -13.95 12.24 11.52
CA GLU A 478 -14.37 13.62 11.75
C GLU A 478 -14.02 14.12 13.16
N LYS A 479 -14.04 13.23 14.15
CA LYS A 479 -13.66 13.56 15.54
C LYS A 479 -12.15 13.68 15.74
N GLY A 480 -11.33 13.17 14.83
CA GLY A 480 -9.88 13.23 14.93
C GLY A 480 -9.28 12.19 15.89
N VAL A 481 -9.89 11.02 16.00
CA VAL A 481 -9.45 9.95 16.90
C VAL A 481 -8.05 9.43 16.55
N PHE A 482 -7.66 9.46 15.27
CA PHE A 482 -6.33 9.05 14.83
C PHE A 482 -5.41 10.25 14.66
N ALA A 483 -4.28 10.24 15.33
CA ALA A 483 -3.22 11.27 15.26
C ALA A 483 -3.72 12.70 15.59
N ASP A 484 -4.85 12.85 16.27
CA ASP A 484 -5.54 14.15 16.55
C ASP A 484 -5.82 14.98 15.27
N ILE A 485 -6.01 14.31 14.14
CA ILE A 485 -6.29 14.95 12.85
C ILE A 485 -7.76 14.78 12.49
N LYS A 486 -8.52 15.89 12.49
CA LYS A 486 -9.92 15.93 12.10
C LYS A 486 -10.07 16.06 10.59
N ARG A 487 -10.96 15.26 10.01
CA ARG A 487 -11.27 15.30 8.57
C ARG A 487 -12.79 15.28 8.36
N PRO A 488 -13.38 16.32 7.78
CA PRO A 488 -14.82 16.32 7.52
C PRO A 488 -15.19 15.31 6.42
N GLN A 489 -16.35 14.69 6.56
CA GLN A 489 -16.83 13.69 5.60
C GLN A 489 -17.13 14.29 4.21
N ASP A 490 -17.58 15.55 4.20
CA ASP A 490 -17.90 16.33 3.00
C ASP A 490 -16.75 17.26 2.56
N GLY A 491 -15.55 17.06 3.10
CA GLY A 491 -14.34 17.83 2.78
C GLY A 491 -13.22 16.97 2.21
N GLY A 492 -12.07 17.62 2.01
CA GLY A 492 -10.89 16.98 1.43
C GLY A 492 -10.92 16.90 -0.10
N LYS A 493 -9.82 16.45 -0.69
CA LYS A 493 -9.63 16.40 -2.15
C LYS A 493 -10.28 15.17 -2.77
N GLY A 494 -10.93 15.35 -3.92
CA GLY A 494 -11.45 14.27 -4.76
C GLY A 494 -12.86 13.79 -4.42
N LEU A 495 -13.60 14.49 -3.54
CA LEU A 495 -15.00 14.17 -3.23
C LEU A 495 -15.89 14.22 -4.47
N GLU A 496 -15.66 15.18 -5.34
CA GLU A 496 -16.38 15.36 -6.61
C GLU A 496 -16.26 14.18 -7.57
N GLY A 497 -15.25 13.35 -7.37
CA GLY A 497 -15.05 12.12 -8.15
C GLY A 497 -15.79 10.89 -7.60
N VAL A 498 -16.60 11.03 -6.54
CA VAL A 498 -17.40 9.92 -5.96
C VAL A 498 -18.80 9.91 -6.56
N THR A 499 -19.23 8.75 -7.06
CA THR A 499 -20.55 8.59 -7.69
C THR A 499 -21.24 7.31 -7.18
N ARG A 500 -22.56 7.39 -6.97
CA ARG A 500 -23.37 6.22 -6.67
C ARG A 500 -23.58 5.40 -7.94
N LYS A 501 -23.33 4.09 -7.85
CA LYS A 501 -23.52 3.14 -8.95
C LYS A 501 -24.98 3.05 -9.39
N SER A 502 -25.21 2.90 -10.69
CA SER A 502 -26.51 2.51 -11.25
C SER A 502 -26.74 0.99 -11.04
N ASP A 503 -27.99 0.56 -11.28
CA ASP A 503 -28.34 -0.87 -11.19
C ASP A 503 -27.70 -1.72 -12.30
N ARG A 504 -27.16 -1.10 -13.35
CA ARG A 504 -26.46 -1.76 -14.47
C ARG A 504 -24.94 -1.82 -14.30
N TYR A 505 -24.42 -1.19 -13.25
CA TYR A 505 -22.99 -1.13 -13.01
C TYR A 505 -22.39 -2.53 -12.79
N PHE A 506 -21.31 -2.84 -13.48
CA PHE A 506 -20.47 -3.98 -13.18
C PHE A 506 -18.99 -3.64 -13.39
N ASN A 507 -18.10 -4.38 -12.70
CA ASN A 507 -16.66 -4.30 -12.88
C ASN A 507 -16.11 -5.72 -13.09
N PRO A 508 -15.79 -6.10 -14.35
CA PRO A 508 -15.41 -7.47 -14.69
C PRO A 508 -14.08 -7.89 -14.03
N PHE A 509 -13.21 -6.93 -13.72
CA PHE A 509 -11.94 -7.22 -13.07
C PHE A 509 -12.11 -7.59 -11.59
N ILE A 510 -12.98 -6.90 -10.86
CA ILE A 510 -13.32 -7.30 -9.48
C ILE A 510 -13.93 -8.70 -9.48
N GLU A 511 -14.86 -8.98 -10.41
CA GLU A 511 -15.51 -10.28 -10.54
C GLU A 511 -14.49 -11.40 -10.81
N GLU A 512 -13.59 -11.22 -11.78
CA GLU A 512 -12.58 -12.21 -12.15
C GLU A 512 -11.48 -12.39 -11.09
N MET A 513 -10.96 -11.30 -10.52
CA MET A 513 -9.89 -11.34 -9.52
C MET A 513 -10.35 -11.94 -8.18
N ARG A 514 -11.64 -11.88 -7.88
CA ARG A 514 -12.24 -12.47 -6.68
C ARG A 514 -12.84 -13.86 -6.89
N ARG A 515 -12.91 -14.32 -8.14
CA ARG A 515 -13.37 -15.66 -8.43
C ARG A 515 -12.38 -16.67 -7.83
N LYS A 516 -12.82 -17.45 -6.84
CA LYS A 516 -12.02 -18.54 -6.33
C LYS A 516 -11.84 -19.55 -7.46
N GLU A 517 -10.59 -19.92 -7.76
CA GLU A 517 -10.33 -21.05 -8.63
C GLU A 517 -10.98 -22.28 -8.00
N ALA A 518 -11.89 -22.92 -8.76
CA ALA A 518 -12.68 -24.06 -8.31
C ALA A 518 -11.82 -25.34 -8.23
#